data_c97c4f405788aa9b274010046c5fc97d
#
_entry.id   c97c4f405788aa9b274010046c5fc97d
#
_cell.length_a   1.000
_cell.length_b   1.000
_cell.length_c   1.000
_cell.angle_alpha   90.00
_cell.angle_beta   90.00
_cell.angle_gamma   90.00
#
_symmetry.space_group_name_H-M   'P 1'
#
loop_
_entity.id
_entity.type
_entity.pdbx_description
1 polymer ?
#
loop_
_entity_poly.entity_id
_entity_poly.type
_entity_poly.pdbx_seq_one_letter_code
_entity_poly.pdbx_strand_id
1 'polypeptide(L)'
;TRLSKKDKKKQKRELNKSRKAYKKGKYYTRKKVKSFKSKESPHVTKAKRIYGVEKISASSKLAKKTGCSVSVLRKIVKKGQGAYFSSGSRPNQTGHSWGRARLASSITGGKAAAVDFNILNSGCKSGSKALRLAKSAKKRHGYGTRRVPKHKGGTGSLASLMVYQGTKSKENRE
;
A
#
# COMPACT_ATOMS: atom_id res chain seq x y z
N THR A 1 20.45 2.15 2.76
CA THR A 1 21.40 1.37 1.92
C THR A 1 21.42 1.97 0.53
N ARG A 2 22.60 2.37 0.07
CA ARG A 2 22.80 3.02 -1.24
C ARG A 2 22.83 1.95 -2.34
N LEU A 3 22.10 2.16 -3.44
CA LEU A 3 22.15 1.26 -4.60
C LEU A 3 23.50 1.34 -5.32
N SER A 4 24.01 0.21 -5.81
CA SER A 4 25.13 0.19 -6.74
C SER A 4 24.79 0.93 -8.05
N LYS A 5 25.77 1.41 -8.79
CA LYS A 5 25.56 2.11 -10.08
C LYS A 5 24.76 1.26 -11.06
N LYS A 6 25.06 -0.05 -11.15
CA LYS A 6 24.30 -1.04 -11.97
C LYS A 6 22.85 -1.16 -11.55
N ASP A 7 22.60 -1.32 -10.25
CA ASP A 7 21.23 -1.47 -9.72
C ASP A 7 20.43 -0.16 -9.78
N LYS A 8 21.08 1.00 -9.69
CA LYS A 8 20.44 2.30 -9.90
C LYS A 8 19.91 2.43 -11.34
N LYS A 9 20.71 2.04 -12.35
CA LYS A 9 20.27 2.00 -13.76
C LYS A 9 19.12 1.00 -13.96
N LYS A 10 19.22 -0.21 -13.37
CA LYS A 10 18.17 -1.22 -13.40
C LYS A 10 16.87 -0.71 -12.77
N GLN A 11 16.93 -0.12 -11.57
CA GLN A 11 15.78 0.43 -10.86
C GLN A 11 15.07 1.52 -11.69
N LYS A 12 15.84 2.45 -12.32
CA LYS A 12 15.26 3.49 -13.20
C LYS A 12 14.49 2.87 -14.37
N ARG A 13 15.05 1.86 -15.02
CA ARG A 13 14.41 1.13 -16.13
C ARG A 13 13.11 0.45 -15.69
N GLU A 14 13.15 -0.25 -14.56
CA GLU A 14 11.99 -0.95 -14.00
C GLU A 14 10.88 0.02 -13.55
N LEU A 15 11.23 1.17 -12.99
CA LEU A 15 10.28 2.23 -12.66
C LEU A 15 9.57 2.77 -13.92
N ASN A 16 10.30 3.00 -14.99
CA ASN A 16 9.73 3.49 -16.25
C ASN A 16 8.80 2.45 -16.88
N LYS A 17 9.17 1.15 -16.85
CA LYS A 17 8.29 0.06 -17.31
C LYS A 17 6.99 0.02 -16.50
N SER A 18 7.09 0.07 -15.16
CA SER A 18 5.93 0.04 -14.27
C SER A 18 4.97 1.21 -14.55
N ARG A 19 5.51 2.43 -14.70
CA ARG A 19 4.74 3.63 -14.98
C ARG A 19 4.07 3.60 -16.36
N LYS A 20 4.81 3.18 -17.38
CA LYS A 20 4.26 3.02 -18.75
C LYS A 20 3.14 1.97 -18.81
N ALA A 21 3.34 0.83 -18.13
CA ALA A 21 2.32 -0.21 -18.04
C ALA A 21 1.06 0.31 -17.30
N TYR A 22 1.24 0.99 -16.17
CA TYR A 22 0.13 1.54 -15.38
C TYR A 22 -0.72 2.56 -16.18
N LYS A 23 -0.07 3.43 -16.98
CA LYS A 23 -0.79 4.36 -17.87
C LYS A 23 -1.69 3.65 -18.89
N LYS A 24 -1.34 2.43 -19.29
CA LYS A 24 -2.10 1.55 -20.19
C LYS A 24 -3.07 0.61 -19.44
N GLY A 25 -3.32 0.82 -18.14
CA GLY A 25 -4.16 -0.04 -17.32
C GLY A 25 -3.56 -1.40 -16.96
N LYS A 26 -2.26 -1.62 -17.25
CA LYS A 26 -1.54 -2.87 -16.95
C LYS A 26 -0.71 -2.74 -15.68
N TYR A 27 -0.56 -3.83 -14.93
CA TYR A 27 0.19 -3.87 -13.68
C TYR A 27 1.50 -4.63 -13.88
N TYR A 28 2.62 -3.94 -13.69
CA TYR A 28 3.95 -4.52 -13.84
C TYR A 28 4.71 -4.47 -12.52
N THR A 29 4.97 -5.63 -11.93
CA THR A 29 5.79 -5.75 -10.72
C THR A 29 7.27 -5.70 -11.10
N ARG A 30 8.00 -4.75 -10.52
CA ARG A 30 9.40 -4.49 -10.81
C ARG A 30 10.31 -5.63 -10.38
N LYS A 31 11.32 -5.96 -11.18
CA LYS A 31 12.36 -6.94 -10.85
C LYS A 31 13.21 -6.43 -9.68
N LYS A 32 13.61 -7.35 -8.80
CA LYS A 32 14.45 -7.05 -7.64
C LYS A 32 15.86 -6.60 -8.06
N VAL A 33 16.48 -5.74 -7.24
CA VAL A 33 17.87 -5.34 -7.33
C VAL A 33 18.67 -5.99 -6.19
N LYS A 34 19.92 -6.39 -6.47
CA LYS A 34 20.73 -7.19 -5.52
C LYS A 34 21.29 -6.37 -4.36
N SER A 35 21.73 -5.14 -4.64
CA SER A 35 22.39 -4.27 -3.66
C SER A 35 21.46 -3.62 -2.63
N PHE A 36 20.16 -3.95 -2.65
CA PHE A 36 19.18 -3.40 -1.71
C PHE A 36 18.48 -4.50 -0.93
N LYS A 37 18.71 -4.55 0.38
CA LYS A 37 17.96 -5.43 1.29
C LYS A 37 16.71 -4.71 1.80
N SER A 38 15.54 -5.27 1.51
CA SER A 38 14.27 -4.74 2.03
C SER A 38 14.10 -5.09 3.51
N LYS A 39 13.66 -4.10 4.29
CA LYS A 39 13.21 -4.29 5.68
C LYS A 39 11.71 -4.12 5.75
N GLU A 40 11.06 -4.75 6.74
CA GLU A 40 9.64 -4.52 7.01
C GLU A 40 9.41 -3.03 7.29
N SER A 41 8.25 -2.52 6.87
CA SER A 41 7.91 -1.12 7.11
C SER A 41 7.69 -0.88 8.61
N PRO A 42 8.31 0.16 9.21
CA PRO A 42 8.08 0.50 10.61
C PRO A 42 6.61 0.81 10.92
N HIS A 43 5.83 1.24 9.91
CA HIS A 43 4.38 1.38 10.05
C HIS A 43 3.69 0.04 10.30
N VAL A 44 4.15 -1.03 9.63
CA VAL A 44 3.58 -2.37 9.80
C VAL A 44 3.88 -2.90 11.21
N THR A 45 5.12 -2.79 11.66
CA THR A 45 5.53 -3.17 13.02
C THR A 45 4.74 -2.39 14.09
N LYS A 46 4.61 -1.07 13.90
CA LYS A 46 3.81 -0.21 14.78
C LYS A 46 2.34 -0.64 14.82
N ALA A 47 1.74 -0.94 13.66
CA ALA A 47 0.35 -1.35 13.56
C ALA A 47 0.10 -2.71 14.23
N LYS A 48 1.00 -3.68 14.02
CA LYS A 48 0.94 -4.98 14.71
C LYS A 48 0.89 -4.79 16.23
N ARG A 49 1.78 -3.95 16.78
CA ARG A 49 1.84 -3.65 18.22
C ARG A 49 0.57 -2.96 18.72
N ILE A 50 0.07 -1.93 18.02
CA ILE A 50 -1.09 -1.12 18.45
C ILE A 50 -2.38 -1.95 18.48
N TYR A 51 -2.58 -2.84 17.51
CA TYR A 51 -3.82 -3.61 17.33
C TYR A 51 -3.72 -5.07 17.80
N GLY A 52 -2.57 -5.52 18.26
CA GLY A 52 -2.37 -6.90 18.74
C GLY A 52 -2.65 -7.92 17.63
N VAL A 53 -2.11 -7.70 16.43
CA VAL A 53 -2.31 -8.59 15.28
C VAL A 53 -0.96 -8.98 14.66
N GLU A 54 -0.84 -10.24 14.27
CA GLU A 54 0.38 -10.73 13.62
C GLU A 54 0.53 -10.23 12.19
N LYS A 55 -0.60 -10.06 11.49
CA LYS A 55 -0.62 -9.70 10.06
C LYS A 55 -1.52 -8.49 9.82
N ILE A 56 -0.98 -7.51 9.09
CA ILE A 56 -1.75 -6.36 8.63
C ILE A 56 -2.36 -6.69 7.27
N SER A 57 -3.66 -6.93 7.24
CA SER A 57 -4.45 -7.21 6.03
C SER A 57 -5.88 -6.68 6.21
N ALA A 58 -6.60 -6.46 5.11
CA ALA A 58 -8.00 -6.05 5.15
C ALA A 58 -8.91 -7.24 5.50
N SER A 59 -8.81 -7.73 6.73
CA SER A 59 -9.51 -8.89 7.29
C SER A 59 -10.52 -8.48 8.35
N SER A 60 -11.48 -9.36 8.64
CA SER A 60 -12.46 -9.17 9.72
C SER A 60 -11.78 -8.99 11.08
N LYS A 61 -10.68 -9.73 11.34
CA LYS A 61 -9.88 -9.58 12.56
C LYS A 61 -9.36 -8.15 12.74
N LEU A 62 -8.73 -7.58 11.70
CA LEU A 62 -8.22 -6.21 11.76
C LEU A 62 -9.36 -5.19 11.79
N ALA A 63 -10.47 -5.44 11.08
CA ALA A 63 -11.66 -4.58 11.09
C ALA A 63 -12.23 -4.43 12.51
N LYS A 64 -12.42 -5.53 13.23
CA LYS A 64 -12.86 -5.53 14.65
C LYS A 64 -11.90 -4.73 15.53
N LYS A 65 -10.59 -4.94 15.41
CA LYS A 65 -9.56 -4.27 16.23
C LYS A 65 -9.43 -2.77 15.94
N THR A 66 -9.63 -2.35 14.70
CA THR A 66 -9.53 -0.93 14.29
C THR A 66 -10.84 -0.17 14.46
N GLY A 67 -11.95 -0.88 14.54
CA GLY A 67 -13.31 -0.30 14.47
C GLY A 67 -13.69 0.22 13.08
N CYS A 68 -13.03 -0.27 12.03
CA CYS A 68 -13.27 0.11 10.65
C CYS A 68 -13.87 -1.05 9.85
N SER A 69 -14.71 -0.78 8.85
CA SER A 69 -15.23 -1.83 7.98
C SER A 69 -14.13 -2.44 7.11
N VAL A 70 -14.26 -3.72 6.75
CA VAL A 70 -13.33 -4.42 5.85
C VAL A 70 -13.23 -3.71 4.50
N SER A 71 -14.35 -3.15 4.00
CA SER A 71 -14.39 -2.43 2.73
C SER A 71 -13.49 -1.19 2.75
N VAL A 72 -13.50 -0.42 3.85
CA VAL A 72 -12.62 0.74 4.06
C VAL A 72 -11.15 0.34 4.09
N LEU A 73 -10.80 -0.71 4.85
CA LEU A 73 -9.43 -1.23 4.88
C LEU A 73 -8.97 -1.68 3.49
N ARG A 74 -9.86 -2.34 2.74
CA ARG A 74 -9.62 -2.79 1.37
C ARG A 74 -9.42 -1.63 0.39
N LYS A 75 -10.20 -0.55 0.50
CA LYS A 75 -10.03 0.68 -0.30
C LYS A 75 -8.64 1.31 -0.08
N ILE A 76 -8.16 1.36 1.16
CA ILE A 76 -6.82 1.90 1.48
C ILE A 76 -5.71 1.02 0.89
N VAL A 77 -5.82 -0.31 1.00
CA VAL A 77 -4.87 -1.25 0.37
C VAL A 77 -4.81 -1.03 -1.13
N LYS A 78 -5.96 -0.97 -1.81
CA LYS A 78 -6.06 -0.73 -3.26
C LYS A 78 -5.39 0.59 -3.67
N LYS A 79 -5.63 1.66 -2.91
CA LYS A 79 -5.00 2.96 -3.14
C LYS A 79 -3.46 2.90 -2.97
N GLY A 80 -2.97 2.11 -2.01
CA GLY A 80 -1.54 1.83 -1.83
C GLY A 80 -0.94 1.06 -3.01
N GLN A 81 -1.63 0.03 -3.50
CA GLN A 81 -1.21 -0.73 -4.67
C GLN A 81 -1.10 0.16 -5.91
N GLY A 82 -2.11 0.99 -6.19
CA GLY A 82 -2.07 1.98 -7.27
C GLY A 82 -0.88 2.94 -7.15
N ALA A 83 -0.59 3.43 -5.93
CA ALA A 83 0.57 4.28 -5.68
C ALA A 83 1.90 3.57 -6.00
N TYR A 84 2.03 2.27 -5.74
CA TYR A 84 3.21 1.50 -6.12
C TYR A 84 3.45 1.55 -7.63
N PHE A 85 2.44 1.28 -8.44
CA PHE A 85 2.58 1.20 -9.89
C PHE A 85 2.77 2.56 -10.55
N SER A 86 2.12 3.62 -10.04
CA SER A 86 2.16 4.97 -10.61
C SER A 86 3.41 5.76 -10.23
N SER A 87 3.84 5.70 -8.98
CA SER A 87 4.85 6.62 -8.45
C SER A 87 5.82 6.02 -7.41
N GLY A 88 5.50 4.87 -6.85
CA GLY A 88 6.34 4.23 -5.82
C GLY A 88 7.75 3.97 -6.33
N SER A 89 8.77 4.47 -5.64
CA SER A 89 10.16 4.40 -6.09
C SER A 89 11.06 3.46 -5.27
N ARG A 90 10.61 3.01 -4.09
CA ARG A 90 11.42 2.16 -3.21
C ARG A 90 11.73 0.83 -3.87
N PRO A 91 13.02 0.38 -3.91
CA PRO A 91 13.39 -0.90 -4.50
C PRO A 91 12.81 -2.10 -3.75
N ASN A 92 12.76 -3.22 -4.43
CA ASN A 92 12.40 -4.53 -3.86
C ASN A 92 11.06 -4.54 -3.11
N GLN A 93 10.12 -3.71 -3.55
CA GLN A 93 8.73 -3.72 -3.07
C GLN A 93 7.80 -4.30 -4.13
N THR A 94 6.61 -4.67 -3.70
CA THR A 94 5.50 -5.09 -4.56
C THR A 94 4.28 -4.20 -4.32
N GLY A 95 3.30 -4.22 -5.21
CA GLY A 95 2.02 -3.54 -4.95
C GLY A 95 1.39 -4.00 -3.64
N HIS A 96 1.50 -5.29 -3.33
CA HIS A 96 0.97 -5.87 -2.10
C HIS A 96 1.67 -5.35 -0.83
N SER A 97 3.01 -5.35 -0.79
CA SER A 97 3.76 -4.81 0.35
C SER A 97 3.52 -3.31 0.55
N TRP A 98 3.37 -2.58 -0.55
CA TRP A 98 3.08 -1.15 -0.53
C TRP A 98 1.66 -0.85 0.01
N GLY A 99 0.66 -1.63 -0.46
CA GLY A 99 -0.72 -1.54 0.05
C GLY A 99 -0.80 -1.83 1.54
N ARG A 100 -0.09 -2.86 2.01
CA ARG A 100 0.02 -3.20 3.44
C ARG A 100 0.64 -2.07 4.26
N ALA A 101 1.76 -1.52 3.80
CA ALA A 101 2.44 -0.41 4.48
C ALA A 101 1.57 0.86 4.52
N ARG A 102 0.82 1.16 3.45
CA ARG A 102 -0.15 2.26 3.43
C ARG A 102 -1.27 2.04 4.43
N LEU A 103 -1.88 0.85 4.45
CA LEU A 103 -2.92 0.50 5.41
C LEU A 103 -2.41 0.69 6.85
N ALA A 104 -1.24 0.13 7.15
CA ALA A 104 -0.61 0.29 8.46
C ALA A 104 -0.39 1.76 8.84
N SER A 105 0.13 2.57 7.92
CA SER A 105 0.32 4.01 8.14
C SER A 105 -1.01 4.74 8.35
N SER A 106 -2.06 4.37 7.62
CA SER A 106 -3.38 5.01 7.73
C SER A 106 -4.05 4.74 9.07
N ILE A 107 -4.01 3.50 9.56
CA ILE A 107 -4.65 3.14 10.85
C ILE A 107 -3.82 3.51 12.08
N THR A 108 -2.56 3.92 11.93
CA THR A 108 -1.66 4.30 13.04
C THR A 108 -1.32 5.79 13.09
N GLY A 109 -2.05 6.62 12.35
CA GLY A 109 -1.85 8.07 12.36
C GLY A 109 -0.57 8.55 11.68
N GLY A 110 -0.03 7.79 10.71
CA GLY A 110 1.05 8.24 9.85
C GLY A 110 0.56 9.21 8.76
N LYS A 111 1.46 9.68 7.89
CA LYS A 111 1.09 10.62 6.79
C LYS A 111 -0.02 10.08 5.89
N ALA A 112 -0.10 8.76 5.68
CA ALA A 112 -1.18 8.15 4.90
C ALA A 112 -2.55 8.33 5.55
N ALA A 113 -2.65 8.45 6.88
CA ALA A 113 -3.91 8.68 7.57
C ALA A 113 -4.52 10.05 7.23
N ALA A 114 -3.70 11.09 7.04
CA ALA A 114 -4.17 12.39 6.58
C ALA A 114 -4.69 12.33 5.14
N VAL A 115 -3.97 11.65 4.25
CA VAL A 115 -4.35 11.45 2.84
C VAL A 115 -5.62 10.61 2.70
N ASP A 116 -5.80 9.61 3.55
CA ASP A 116 -6.90 8.65 3.52
C ASP A 116 -8.00 8.99 4.53
N PHE A 117 -7.95 10.20 5.12
CA PHE A 117 -8.87 10.62 6.17
C PHE A 117 -10.34 10.43 5.78
N ASN A 118 -10.74 10.88 4.59
CA ASN A 118 -12.12 10.76 4.13
C ASN A 118 -12.57 9.28 4.02
N ILE A 119 -11.65 8.37 3.63
CA ILE A 119 -11.94 6.93 3.57
C ILE A 119 -12.14 6.37 4.99
N LEU A 120 -11.29 6.74 5.94
CA LEU A 120 -11.41 6.31 7.33
C LEU A 120 -12.66 6.89 8.00
N ASN A 121 -12.93 8.17 7.75
CA ASN A 121 -14.10 8.86 8.32
C ASN A 121 -15.43 8.27 7.82
N SER A 122 -15.49 7.80 6.57
CA SER A 122 -16.72 7.23 5.99
C SER A 122 -17.06 5.82 6.47
N GLY A 123 -16.16 5.10 7.15
CA GLY A 123 -16.46 3.72 7.49
C GLY A 123 -15.69 3.15 8.68
N CYS A 124 -15.14 4.02 9.52
CA CYS A 124 -14.70 3.65 10.87
C CYS A 124 -15.71 4.20 11.89
N LYS A 125 -15.96 3.44 12.94
CA LYS A 125 -16.85 3.84 14.04
C LYS A 125 -16.36 5.15 14.67
N SER A 126 -17.31 6.04 15.02
CA SER A 126 -17.01 7.23 15.79
C SER A 126 -16.29 6.84 17.09
N GLY A 127 -15.25 7.58 17.46
CA GLY A 127 -14.45 7.27 18.65
C GLY A 127 -13.45 6.11 18.50
N SER A 128 -13.45 5.36 17.39
CA SER A 128 -12.48 4.30 17.17
C SER A 128 -11.03 4.81 17.20
N LYS A 129 -10.11 3.96 17.68
CA LYS A 129 -8.69 4.32 17.80
C LYS A 129 -8.09 4.74 16.45
N ALA A 130 -8.45 4.03 15.36
CA ALA A 130 -8.00 4.37 14.02
C ALA A 130 -8.47 5.76 13.57
N LEU A 131 -9.73 6.11 13.79
CA LEU A 131 -10.28 7.41 13.41
C LEU A 131 -9.71 8.56 14.25
N ARG A 132 -9.53 8.37 15.57
CA ARG A 132 -8.88 9.37 16.44
C ARG A 132 -7.45 9.67 15.99
N LEU A 133 -6.68 8.63 15.69
CA LEU A 133 -5.31 8.76 15.16
C LEU A 133 -5.30 9.44 13.79
N ALA A 134 -6.29 9.17 12.94
CA ALA A 134 -6.41 9.82 11.64
C ALA A 134 -6.77 11.31 11.75
N LYS A 135 -7.67 11.70 12.68
CA LYS A 135 -7.97 13.11 13.00
C LYS A 135 -6.71 13.86 13.44
N SER A 136 -5.92 13.27 14.33
CA SER A 136 -4.64 13.84 14.77
C SER A 136 -3.63 13.97 13.62
N ALA A 137 -3.53 12.95 12.75
CA ALA A 137 -2.67 13.00 11.58
C ALA A 137 -3.09 14.09 10.58
N LYS A 138 -4.40 14.29 10.37
CA LYS A 138 -4.93 15.35 9.54
C LYS A 138 -4.55 16.74 10.07
N LYS A 139 -4.65 16.97 11.39
CA LYS A 139 -4.19 18.22 12.02
C LYS A 139 -2.71 18.49 11.78
N ARG A 140 -1.84 17.44 11.92
CA ARG A 140 -0.38 17.58 11.79
C ARG A 140 0.12 17.70 10.33
N HIS A 141 -0.53 17.07 9.37
CA HIS A 141 -0.04 16.93 8.01
C HIS A 141 -0.95 17.57 6.95
N GLY A 142 -2.06 18.17 7.35
CA GLY A 142 -3.09 18.65 6.43
C GLY A 142 -3.68 17.49 5.60
N TYR A 143 -4.14 17.77 4.38
CA TYR A 143 -4.77 16.75 3.51
C TYR A 143 -3.78 15.89 2.72
N GLY A 144 -2.48 15.96 3.04
CA GLY A 144 -1.45 15.20 2.32
C GLY A 144 -1.40 15.52 0.83
N THR A 145 -0.23 15.63 0.29
CA THR A 145 0.07 16.46 -0.87
C THR A 145 -0.04 15.83 -2.25
N ARG A 146 -0.38 14.56 -2.44
CA ARG A 146 -0.42 14.03 -3.82
C ARG A 146 -1.60 13.10 -4.06
N ARG A 147 -2.48 13.52 -4.97
CA ARG A 147 -3.40 12.61 -5.63
C ARG A 147 -2.59 11.62 -6.47
N VAL A 148 -2.84 10.31 -6.27
CA VAL A 148 -2.33 9.30 -7.19
C VAL A 148 -2.98 9.54 -8.55
N PRO A 149 -2.20 9.70 -9.64
CA PRO A 149 -2.79 9.88 -10.97
C PRO A 149 -3.71 8.71 -11.28
N LYS A 150 -4.93 9.00 -11.71
CA LYS A 150 -5.81 7.99 -12.27
C LYS A 150 -5.32 7.67 -13.69
N HIS A 151 -5.23 6.40 -14.06
CA HIS A 151 -5.04 6.05 -15.47
C HIS A 151 -6.32 6.37 -16.25
N LYS A 152 -6.19 6.97 -17.41
CA LYS A 152 -7.30 7.16 -18.34
C LYS A 152 -7.68 5.80 -18.93
N GLY A 153 -8.94 5.40 -18.75
CA GLY A 153 -9.55 4.30 -19.50
C GLY A 153 -8.93 2.92 -19.31
N GLY A 154 -9.07 2.35 -18.17
CA GLY A 154 -8.83 0.95 -17.95
C GLY A 154 -9.89 0.37 -17.02
N THR A 155 -10.77 -0.46 -17.54
CA THR A 155 -11.65 -1.33 -16.78
C THR A 155 -10.87 -2.44 -16.08
N GLY A 156 -9.55 -2.29 -15.94
CA GLY A 156 -8.70 -3.19 -15.20
C GLY A 156 -9.12 -3.20 -13.73
N SER A 157 -10.16 -3.98 -13.46
CA SER A 157 -10.64 -4.24 -12.12
C SER A 157 -9.46 -4.67 -11.28
N LEU A 158 -9.32 -4.09 -10.09
CA LEU A 158 -8.36 -4.55 -9.08
C LEU A 158 -8.62 -6.02 -8.66
N ALA A 159 -9.74 -6.62 -9.09
CA ALA A 159 -9.98 -8.06 -9.04
C ALA A 159 -8.91 -8.83 -9.86
N SER A 160 -8.46 -8.31 -10.98
CA SER A 160 -7.37 -8.89 -11.78
C SER A 160 -6.02 -8.92 -11.05
N LEU A 161 -5.78 -8.01 -10.10
CA LEU A 161 -4.60 -8.03 -9.25
C LEU A 161 -4.61 -9.20 -8.25
N MET A 162 -5.78 -9.63 -7.80
CA MET A 162 -5.90 -10.76 -6.88
C MET A 162 -5.74 -12.10 -7.60
N VAL A 163 -6.21 -12.23 -8.84
CA VAL A 163 -6.08 -13.46 -9.64
C VAL A 163 -4.62 -13.70 -10.04
N TYR A 164 -3.88 -12.67 -10.43
CA TYR A 164 -2.47 -12.81 -10.82
C TYR A 164 -1.54 -13.24 -9.67
N GLN A 165 -1.95 -13.04 -8.42
CA GLN A 165 -1.15 -13.49 -7.25
C GLN A 165 -1.54 -14.89 -6.75
N GLY A 166 -2.70 -15.41 -7.14
CA GLY A 166 -3.13 -16.77 -6.82
C GLY A 166 -2.42 -17.86 -7.66
N THR A 167 -2.01 -17.53 -8.87
CA THR A 167 -1.37 -18.51 -9.78
C THR A 167 0.11 -18.75 -9.49
N LYS A 168 0.80 -17.83 -8.81
CA LYS A 168 2.23 -18.03 -8.45
C LYS A 168 2.46 -18.84 -7.18
N SER A 169 1.44 -19.14 -6.39
CA SER A 169 1.57 -20.00 -5.21
C SER A 169 1.49 -21.49 -5.52
N LYS A 170 1.13 -21.88 -6.75
CA LYS A 170 1.05 -23.29 -7.14
C LYS A 170 2.28 -23.85 -7.85
N GLU A 171 3.20 -22.97 -8.30
CA GLU A 171 4.39 -23.42 -9.04
C GLU A 171 5.64 -23.71 -8.18
N ASN A 172 5.56 -23.61 -6.85
CA ASN A 172 6.68 -23.95 -5.96
C ASN A 172 6.38 -25.15 -5.04
N ARG A 173 5.61 -26.14 -5.53
CA ARG A 173 5.47 -27.44 -4.88
C ARG A 173 5.62 -28.53 -5.95
N GLU A 174 6.80 -28.73 -6.40
CA GLU A 174 7.36 -30.01 -6.89
C GLU A 174 8.85 -30.02 -6.58
#